data_f633a324f855b471fccc1a7df7fd0d78
#
_entry.id   f633a324f855b471fccc1a7df7fd0d78
#
_cell.length_a   1.000
_cell.length_b   1.000
_cell.length_c   1.000
_cell.angle_alpha   90.00
_cell.angle_beta   90.00
_cell.angle_gamma   90.00
#
_symmetry.space_group_name_H-M   'P 1'
#
loop_
_entity.id
_entity.type
_entity.pdbx_description
1 polymer ?
#
loop_
_entity_poly.entity_id
_entity_poly.type
_entity_poly.pdbx_seq_one_letter_code
_entity_poly.pdbx_strand_id
1 'polypeptide(L)'
;MLNTCAQLFVDDLKSKNLNFNTGVDGDGDSVVEFPYQGKIAKMFFSGEDGGYFSLYVVFERVPENKLPDAIFACNEMNCRFKWVTLYVDRDNDIVMHDDAILSPANAAEEAFELLVRILKIGDQVKPELMKIIYA
;
A
#
# COMPACT_ATOMS: atom_id res chain seq x y z
N MET A 1 -2.63 13.01 17.42
CA MET A 1 -3.75 12.09 17.74
C MET A 1 -4.30 11.52 16.46
N LEU A 2 -4.49 10.22 16.41
CA LEU A 2 -5.06 9.55 15.25
C LEU A 2 -6.56 9.83 15.14
N ASN A 3 -7.06 9.89 13.88
CA ASN A 3 -8.51 9.97 13.68
C ASN A 3 -9.18 8.62 13.99
N THR A 4 -10.50 8.59 13.95
CA THR A 4 -11.29 7.44 14.40
C THR A 4 -10.95 6.15 13.66
N CYS A 5 -10.97 6.18 12.33
CA CYS A 5 -10.69 4.97 11.54
C CYS A 5 -9.28 4.46 11.73
N ALA A 6 -8.30 5.37 11.77
CA ALA A 6 -6.89 5.00 12.02
C ALA A 6 -6.73 4.38 13.41
N GLN A 7 -7.36 4.95 14.42
CA GLN A 7 -7.27 4.40 15.78
C GLN A 7 -7.86 3.00 15.88
N LEU A 8 -9.01 2.77 15.25
CA LEU A 8 -9.62 1.44 15.21
C LEU A 8 -8.72 0.42 14.53
N PHE A 9 -8.08 0.82 13.43
CA PHE A 9 -7.14 -0.05 12.72
C PHE A 9 -5.91 -0.37 13.57
N VAL A 10 -5.33 0.64 14.21
CA VAL A 10 -4.15 0.48 15.08
C VAL A 10 -4.47 -0.43 16.26
N ASP A 11 -5.64 -0.27 16.88
CA ASP A 11 -6.07 -1.13 17.99
C ASP A 11 -6.18 -2.59 17.53
N ASP A 12 -6.66 -2.82 16.31
CA ASP A 12 -6.73 -4.16 15.72
C ASP A 12 -5.33 -4.75 15.47
N LEU A 13 -4.40 -3.96 14.95
CA LEU A 13 -3.01 -4.40 14.78
C LEU A 13 -2.37 -4.77 16.11
N LYS A 14 -2.60 -3.98 17.15
CA LYS A 14 -2.12 -4.28 18.50
C LYS A 14 -2.68 -5.60 19.01
N SER A 15 -3.97 -5.84 18.81
CA SER A 15 -4.61 -7.08 19.25
C SER A 15 -4.03 -8.32 18.55
N LYS A 16 -3.45 -8.14 17.37
CA LYS A 16 -2.80 -9.20 16.60
C LYS A 16 -1.29 -9.30 16.86
N ASN A 17 -0.76 -8.47 17.76
CA ASN A 17 0.67 -8.40 18.08
C ASN A 17 1.54 -8.08 16.85
N LEU A 18 1.05 -7.22 15.97
CA LEU A 18 1.77 -6.80 14.77
C LEU A 18 2.50 -5.49 15.03
N ASN A 19 3.69 -5.34 14.45
CA ASN A 19 4.49 -4.12 14.56
C ASN A 19 4.05 -3.09 13.52
N PHE A 20 4.05 -1.83 13.92
CA PHE A 20 3.70 -0.72 13.05
C PHE A 20 4.22 0.59 13.65
N ASN A 21 4.23 1.64 12.83
CA ASN A 21 4.52 3.01 13.28
C ASN A 21 3.33 3.89 12.91
N THR A 22 3.13 4.95 13.69
CA THR A 22 2.04 5.90 13.43
C THR A 22 2.56 7.32 13.40
N GLY A 23 1.82 8.18 12.75
CA GLY A 23 2.12 9.60 12.70
C GLY A 23 0.95 10.39 12.14
N VAL A 24 1.14 11.69 12.05
CA VAL A 24 0.20 12.61 11.42
C VAL A 24 1.02 13.41 10.42
N ASP A 25 0.57 13.48 9.17
CA ASP A 25 1.31 14.20 8.13
C ASP A 25 1.01 15.70 8.13
N GLY A 26 1.62 16.43 7.18
CA GLY A 26 1.44 17.89 7.07
C GLY A 26 0.02 18.32 6.73
N ASP A 27 -0.79 17.45 6.17
CA ASP A 27 -2.20 17.70 5.84
C ASP A 27 -3.15 17.34 6.99
N GLY A 28 -2.63 16.84 8.10
CA GLY A 28 -3.43 16.41 9.24
C GLY A 28 -3.97 15.00 9.13
N ASP A 29 -3.61 14.26 8.08
CA ASP A 29 -4.04 12.88 7.90
C ASP A 29 -3.30 11.96 8.87
N SER A 30 -4.00 10.94 9.38
CA SER A 30 -3.36 9.89 10.17
C SER A 30 -2.62 8.94 9.26
N VAL A 31 -1.40 8.58 9.62
CA VAL A 31 -0.54 7.70 8.83
C VAL A 31 -0.16 6.49 9.68
N VAL A 32 -0.31 5.30 9.09
CA VAL A 32 0.15 4.05 9.69
C VAL A 32 1.11 3.38 8.74
N GLU A 33 2.29 3.01 9.24
CA GLU A 33 3.30 2.33 8.45
C GLU A 33 3.48 0.91 8.96
N PHE A 34 3.42 -0.05 8.06
CA PHE A 34 3.56 -1.47 8.36
C PHE A 34 4.78 -2.02 7.62
N PRO A 35 5.85 -2.41 8.33
CA PRO A 35 7.05 -2.98 7.68
C PRO A 35 6.80 -4.42 7.25
N TYR A 36 7.26 -4.76 6.05
CA TYR A 36 7.11 -6.12 5.52
C TYR A 36 8.25 -6.45 4.56
N GLN A 37 9.13 -7.36 4.97
CA GLN A 37 10.23 -7.88 4.13
C GLN A 37 11.04 -6.78 3.45
N GLY A 38 11.47 -5.78 4.22
CA GLY A 38 12.27 -4.68 3.71
C GLY A 38 11.50 -3.59 2.98
N LYS A 39 10.18 -3.73 2.87
CA LYS A 39 9.27 -2.73 2.31
C LYS A 39 8.43 -2.12 3.42
N ILE A 40 7.79 -1.01 3.13
CA ILE A 40 6.87 -0.36 4.06
C ILE A 40 5.53 -0.17 3.34
N ALA A 41 4.47 -0.72 3.91
CA ALA A 41 3.12 -0.42 3.50
C ALA A 41 2.68 0.84 4.25
N LYS A 42 2.39 1.90 3.51
CA LYS A 42 2.06 3.20 4.09
C LYS A 42 0.58 3.48 3.85
N MET A 43 -0.13 3.68 4.95
CA MET A 43 -1.59 3.85 4.94
C MET A 43 -1.96 5.23 5.43
N PHE A 44 -2.77 5.93 4.65
CA PHE A 44 -3.27 7.26 4.96
C PHE A 44 -4.76 7.19 5.25
N PHE A 45 -5.17 7.79 6.36
CA PHE A 45 -6.56 7.90 6.76
C PHE A 45 -6.90 9.39 6.79
N SER A 46 -7.65 9.84 5.80
CA SER A 46 -8.02 11.25 5.66
C SER A 46 -9.53 11.45 5.74
N GLY A 47 -9.96 12.71 5.74
CA GLY A 47 -11.34 13.06 5.97
C GLY A 47 -11.66 13.20 7.45
N GLU A 48 -12.90 13.55 7.77
CA GLU A 48 -13.30 13.92 9.12
C GLU A 48 -13.05 12.79 10.15
N ASP A 49 -13.46 11.58 9.81
CA ASP A 49 -13.28 10.41 10.70
C ASP A 49 -12.19 9.46 10.22
N GLY A 50 -11.44 9.84 9.18
CA GLY A 50 -10.40 9.00 8.60
C GLY A 50 -10.91 7.96 7.60
N GLY A 51 -12.11 8.16 7.06
CA GLY A 51 -12.74 7.19 6.17
C GLY A 51 -12.20 7.16 4.75
N TYR A 52 -11.45 8.17 4.32
CA TYR A 52 -10.80 8.15 3.00
C TYR A 52 -9.43 7.52 3.13
N PHE A 53 -9.35 6.27 2.73
CA PHE A 53 -8.19 5.42 2.95
C PHE A 53 -7.38 5.26 1.67
N SER A 54 -6.05 5.42 1.78
CA SER A 54 -5.11 5.14 0.69
C SER A 54 -3.96 4.30 1.21
N LEU A 55 -3.57 3.30 0.45
CA LEU A 55 -2.52 2.35 0.81
C LEU A 55 -1.49 2.31 -0.32
N TYR A 56 -0.22 2.52 0.03
CA TYR A 56 0.89 2.53 -0.92
C TYR A 56 2.00 1.61 -0.46
N VAL A 57 2.58 0.88 -1.42
CA VAL A 57 3.85 0.18 -1.21
C VAL A 57 4.77 0.55 -2.36
N VAL A 58 5.91 1.17 -2.05
CA VAL A 58 6.96 1.40 -3.04
C VAL A 58 7.72 0.09 -3.18
N PHE A 59 7.63 -0.50 -4.36
CA PHE A 59 8.13 -1.86 -4.57
C PHE A 59 9.61 -1.89 -4.89
N GLU A 60 10.03 -1.23 -5.99
CA GLU A 60 11.41 -1.26 -6.46
C GLU A 60 11.66 -0.12 -7.44
N ARG A 61 12.90 0.38 -7.44
CA ARG A 61 13.32 1.38 -8.44
C ARG A 61 13.64 0.69 -9.75
N VAL A 62 13.22 1.30 -10.86
CA VAL A 62 13.41 0.79 -12.20
C VAL A 62 14.55 1.55 -12.88
N PRO A 63 15.58 0.86 -13.42
CA PRO A 63 16.58 1.52 -14.24
C PRO A 63 15.94 2.17 -15.46
N GLU A 64 16.45 3.31 -15.88
CA GLU A 64 15.86 4.09 -16.96
C GLU A 64 15.67 3.29 -18.25
N ASN A 65 16.64 2.44 -18.60
CA ASN A 65 16.56 1.61 -19.79
C ASN A 65 15.55 0.47 -19.69
N LYS A 66 14.97 0.23 -18.51
CA LYS A 66 13.94 -0.80 -18.28
C LYS A 66 12.54 -0.22 -18.10
N LEU A 67 12.39 1.10 -18.16
CA LEU A 67 11.11 1.74 -17.94
C LEU A 67 9.99 1.24 -18.88
N PRO A 68 10.21 1.14 -20.21
CA PRO A 68 9.14 0.64 -21.08
C PRO A 68 8.66 -0.76 -20.69
N ASP A 69 9.58 -1.65 -20.40
CA ASP A 69 9.26 -3.03 -20.02
C ASP A 69 8.51 -3.09 -18.68
N ALA A 70 8.94 -2.27 -17.71
CA ALA A 70 8.29 -2.20 -16.40
C ALA A 70 6.88 -1.64 -16.52
N ILE A 71 6.67 -0.60 -17.31
CA ILE A 71 5.35 -0.01 -17.54
C ILE A 71 4.42 -1.02 -18.20
N PHE A 72 4.90 -1.74 -19.21
CA PHE A 72 4.13 -2.79 -19.86
C PHE A 72 3.74 -3.90 -18.87
N ALA A 73 4.69 -4.34 -18.04
CA ALA A 73 4.43 -5.36 -17.04
C ALA A 73 3.38 -4.92 -16.01
N CYS A 74 3.46 -3.67 -15.54
CA CYS A 74 2.46 -3.12 -14.63
C CYS A 74 1.07 -3.14 -15.27
N ASN A 75 0.97 -2.76 -16.54
CA ASN A 75 -0.30 -2.79 -17.25
C ASN A 75 -0.88 -4.21 -17.33
N GLU A 76 -0.03 -5.19 -17.63
CA GLU A 76 -0.44 -6.59 -17.67
C GLU A 76 -0.93 -7.08 -16.30
N MET A 77 -0.22 -6.71 -15.23
CA MET A 77 -0.60 -7.08 -13.87
C MET A 77 -1.93 -6.46 -13.48
N ASN A 78 -2.20 -5.23 -13.87
CA ASN A 78 -3.48 -4.56 -13.62
C ASN A 78 -4.65 -5.29 -14.29
N CYS A 79 -4.39 -6.02 -15.38
CA CYS A 79 -5.41 -6.84 -16.02
C CYS A 79 -5.69 -8.14 -15.27
N ARG A 80 -4.76 -8.60 -14.43
CA ARG A 80 -4.87 -9.89 -13.73
C ARG A 80 -5.38 -9.75 -12.30
N PHE A 81 -5.05 -8.67 -11.61
CA PHE A 81 -5.31 -8.54 -10.18
C PHE A 81 -6.40 -7.52 -9.88
N LYS A 82 -7.27 -7.86 -8.94
CA LYS A 82 -8.17 -6.92 -8.28
C LYS A 82 -7.45 -6.30 -7.07
N TRP A 83 -7.98 -5.24 -6.54
CA TRP A 83 -7.62 -4.63 -5.27
C TRP A 83 -6.33 -3.81 -5.29
N VAL A 84 -5.53 -3.90 -6.33
CA VAL A 84 -4.24 -3.21 -6.39
C VAL A 84 -3.99 -2.70 -7.79
N THR A 85 -3.55 -1.45 -7.87
CA THR A 85 -3.04 -0.86 -9.11
C THR A 85 -1.53 -0.76 -9.01
N LEU A 86 -0.84 -1.22 -10.05
CA LEU A 86 0.61 -1.11 -10.17
C LEU A 86 0.95 -0.07 -11.23
N TYR A 87 1.92 0.79 -10.93
CA TYR A 87 2.37 1.79 -11.90
C TYR A 87 3.80 2.21 -11.58
N VAL A 88 4.45 2.85 -12.55
CA VAL A 88 5.76 3.47 -12.36
C VAL A 88 5.52 4.96 -12.14
N ASP A 89 6.02 5.48 -11.02
CA ASP A 89 5.81 6.88 -10.65
C ASP A 89 6.88 7.81 -11.25
N ARG A 90 6.85 9.08 -10.85
CA ARG A 90 7.78 10.11 -11.35
C ARG A 90 9.22 9.85 -10.94
N ASP A 91 9.44 9.11 -9.86
CA ASP A 91 10.77 8.78 -9.35
C ASP A 91 11.30 7.47 -9.95
N ASN A 92 10.61 6.93 -10.94
CA ASN A 92 10.92 5.66 -11.60
C ASN A 92 10.82 4.47 -10.65
N ASP A 93 9.97 4.58 -9.63
CA ASP A 93 9.67 3.47 -8.74
C ASP A 93 8.38 2.76 -9.17
N ILE A 94 8.37 1.44 -9.06
CA ILE A 94 7.12 0.68 -9.17
C ILE A 94 6.38 0.85 -7.86
N VAL A 95 5.14 1.31 -7.94
CA VAL A 95 4.27 1.54 -6.79
C VAL A 95 3.05 0.65 -6.89
N MET A 96 2.70 0.03 -5.77
CA MET A 96 1.42 -0.66 -5.60
C MET A 96 0.52 0.26 -4.78
N HIS A 97 -0.73 0.42 -5.20
CA HIS A 97 -1.65 1.39 -4.62
C HIS A 97 -3.07 0.85 -4.57
N ASP A 98 -3.77 1.16 -3.51
CA ASP A 98 -5.19 0.87 -3.35
C ASP A 98 -5.86 1.99 -2.56
N ASP A 99 -7.13 2.25 -2.86
CA ASP A 99 -7.96 3.24 -2.16
C ASP A 99 -9.26 2.59 -1.72
N ALA A 100 -9.83 3.10 -0.65
CA ALA A 100 -11.12 2.63 -0.17
C ALA A 100 -11.84 3.72 0.60
N ILE A 101 -13.15 3.59 0.70
CA ILE A 101 -13.97 4.41 1.57
C ILE A 101 -14.36 3.55 2.77
N LEU A 102 -13.90 3.95 3.94
CA LEU A 102 -14.13 3.23 5.19
C LEU A 102 -15.15 3.97 6.05
N SER A 103 -15.75 3.24 6.97
CA SER A 103 -16.54 3.82 8.06
C SER A 103 -15.99 3.26 9.37
N PRO A 104 -16.27 3.90 10.52
CA PRO A 104 -15.81 3.35 11.80
C PRO A 104 -16.29 1.91 12.04
N ALA A 105 -17.45 1.53 11.50
CA ALA A 105 -18.00 0.19 11.68
C ALA A 105 -17.15 -0.91 11.01
N ASN A 106 -16.44 -0.59 9.91
CA ASN A 106 -15.68 -1.60 9.17
C ASN A 106 -14.21 -1.26 8.97
N ALA A 107 -13.74 -0.12 9.49
CA ALA A 107 -12.40 0.39 9.20
C ALA A 107 -11.28 -0.62 9.48
N ALA A 108 -11.29 -1.24 10.65
CA ALA A 108 -10.23 -2.17 11.04
C ALA A 108 -10.21 -3.38 10.12
N GLU A 109 -11.36 -4.00 9.87
CA GLU A 109 -11.47 -5.20 9.06
C GLU A 109 -11.10 -4.94 7.59
N GLU A 110 -11.65 -3.88 7.00
CA GLU A 110 -11.40 -3.55 5.59
C GLU A 110 -9.96 -3.13 5.35
N ALA A 111 -9.41 -2.27 6.21
CA ALA A 111 -8.03 -1.83 6.05
C ALA A 111 -7.06 -3.02 6.18
N PHE A 112 -7.31 -3.91 7.12
CA PHE A 112 -6.47 -5.09 7.30
C PHE A 112 -6.57 -6.03 6.09
N GLU A 113 -7.77 -6.25 5.57
CA GLU A 113 -7.96 -7.10 4.39
C GLU A 113 -7.21 -6.52 3.18
N LEU A 114 -7.29 -5.21 2.95
CA LEU A 114 -6.55 -4.58 1.85
C LEU A 114 -5.03 -4.66 2.05
N LEU A 115 -4.56 -4.48 3.28
CA LEU A 115 -3.15 -4.64 3.60
C LEU A 115 -2.66 -6.05 3.26
N VAL A 116 -3.38 -7.08 3.67
CA VAL A 116 -3.03 -8.47 3.37
C VAL A 116 -3.04 -8.72 1.86
N ARG A 117 -4.03 -8.19 1.13
CA ARG A 117 -4.14 -8.34 -0.31
C ARG A 117 -2.96 -7.73 -1.05
N ILE A 118 -2.59 -6.49 -0.71
CA ILE A 118 -1.47 -5.84 -1.40
C ILE A 118 -0.15 -6.55 -1.14
N LEU A 119 0.06 -7.06 0.07
CA LEU A 119 1.29 -7.80 0.40
C LEU A 119 1.35 -9.13 -0.33
N LYS A 120 0.24 -9.86 -0.42
CA LYS A 120 0.17 -11.12 -1.16
C LYS A 120 0.40 -10.92 -2.66
N ILE A 121 -0.22 -9.91 -3.24
CA ILE A 121 -0.03 -9.60 -4.66
C ILE A 121 1.42 -9.20 -4.91
N GLY A 122 2.01 -8.40 -4.04
CA GLY A 122 3.43 -8.04 -4.12
C GLY A 122 4.34 -9.27 -4.15
N ASP A 123 4.08 -10.25 -3.30
CA ASP A 123 4.83 -11.51 -3.28
C ASP A 123 4.68 -12.29 -4.58
N GLN A 124 3.49 -12.28 -5.17
CA GLN A 124 3.22 -12.99 -6.42
C GLN A 124 3.91 -12.34 -7.63
N VAL A 125 3.93 -11.00 -7.70
CA VAL A 125 4.49 -10.29 -8.84
C VAL A 125 6.00 -10.09 -8.75
N LYS A 126 6.57 -10.23 -7.56
CA LYS A 126 8.00 -9.99 -7.33
C LYS A 126 8.92 -10.72 -8.31
N PRO A 127 8.77 -12.04 -8.53
CA PRO A 127 9.65 -12.74 -9.46
C PRO A 127 9.63 -12.17 -10.88
N GLU A 128 8.46 -11.81 -11.38
CA GLU A 128 8.33 -11.24 -12.74
C GLU A 128 8.98 -9.86 -12.82
N LEU A 129 8.75 -9.01 -11.82
CA LEU A 129 9.30 -7.66 -11.79
C LEU A 129 10.82 -7.68 -11.64
N MET A 130 11.35 -8.57 -10.82
CA MET A 130 12.81 -8.70 -10.65
C MET A 130 13.49 -9.14 -11.95
N LYS A 131 12.88 -10.03 -12.72
CA LYS A 131 13.41 -10.44 -14.03
C LYS A 131 13.52 -9.25 -14.98
N ILE A 132 12.57 -8.34 -14.96
CA ILE A 132 12.59 -7.15 -15.82
C ILE A 132 13.68 -6.18 -15.37
N ILE A 133 13.72 -5.89 -14.06
CA ILE A 133 14.62 -4.88 -13.51
C ILE A 133 16.09 -5.30 -13.65
N TYR A 134 16.38 -6.58 -13.44
CA TYR A 134 17.74 -7.11 -13.42
C TYR A 134 18.10 -7.95 -14.66
N ALA A 135 17.31 -7.85 -15.70
CA ALA A 135 17.58 -8.58 -16.96
C ALA A 135 18.82 -8.05 -17.68
#